data_6ee1a5f4ae1d7a0ed6d39e46466c77e2
#
_entry.id   6ee1a5f4ae1d7a0ed6d39e46466c77e2
#
_cell.length_a   1.000
_cell.length_b   1.000
_cell.length_c   1.000
_cell.angle_alpha   90.00
_cell.angle_beta   90.00
_cell.angle_gamma   90.00
#
_symmetry.space_group_name_H-M   'P 1'
#
loop_
_entity.id
_entity.type
_entity.pdbx_description
1 polymer ?
#
loop_
_entity_poly.entity_id
_entity_poly.type
_entity_poly.pdbx_seq_one_letter_code
_entity_poly.pdbx_strand_id
1 'polypeptide(L)'
;MPAALREPAPLPLDLDYLRQVLLELLEIPSPSGRTDHVTQYVGERLSALGIPFSVTRRGAVSASLAGPRDTGADRAVVVHTDTIGGMVKRLKENGRLELKPIGTHSARFAEGAHVRIFTDDLERVVTGQVLPLKASGHRYNDDVDLQGVSRLA
;
A
#
# COMPACT_ATOMS: atom_id res chain seq x y z
N MET A 1 36.53 -33.69 12.45
CA MET A 1 35.98 -33.14 11.21
C MET A 1 34.66 -32.49 11.53
N PRO A 2 34.48 -31.18 11.24
CA PRO A 2 33.18 -30.54 11.49
C PRO A 2 32.17 -31.12 10.49
N ALA A 3 30.98 -31.48 10.96
CA ALA A 3 29.89 -31.96 10.14
C ALA A 3 29.53 -30.88 9.11
N ALA A 4 29.58 -31.25 7.84
CA ALA A 4 29.16 -30.36 6.75
C ALA A 4 27.72 -29.90 7.04
N LEU A 5 27.51 -28.60 7.11
CA LEU A 5 26.18 -28.00 7.23
C LEU A 5 25.41 -28.42 5.98
N ARG A 6 24.46 -29.30 6.16
CA ARG A 6 23.56 -29.72 5.08
C ARG A 6 22.73 -28.50 4.68
N GLU A 7 22.82 -28.10 3.44
CA GLU A 7 21.97 -27.01 2.92
C GLU A 7 20.51 -27.37 3.20
N PRO A 8 19.73 -26.44 3.76
CA PRO A 8 18.32 -26.69 4.02
C PRO A 8 17.60 -26.89 2.67
N ALA A 9 16.76 -27.91 2.59
CA ALA A 9 15.91 -28.09 1.43
C ALA A 9 15.06 -26.83 1.19
N PRO A 10 14.87 -26.43 -0.07
CA PRO A 10 14.01 -25.28 -0.37
C PRO A 10 12.60 -25.54 0.16
N LEU A 11 12.02 -24.51 0.77
CA LEU A 11 10.62 -24.58 1.22
C LEU A 11 9.69 -24.73 0.02
N PRO A 12 8.69 -25.61 0.08
CA PRO A 12 7.66 -25.67 -0.95
C PRO A 12 6.87 -24.38 -0.92
N LEU A 13 6.90 -23.62 -2.03
CA LEU A 13 6.15 -22.38 -2.16
C LEU A 13 4.92 -22.65 -3.02
N ASP A 14 3.74 -22.31 -2.50
CA ASP A 14 2.51 -22.24 -3.27
C ASP A 14 2.43 -20.90 -3.99
N LEU A 15 2.88 -20.89 -5.25
CA LEU A 15 2.93 -19.68 -6.07
C LEU A 15 1.54 -19.18 -6.46
N ASP A 16 0.56 -20.06 -6.61
CA ASP A 16 -0.81 -19.70 -6.94
C ASP A 16 -1.47 -18.98 -5.77
N TYR A 17 -1.30 -19.52 -4.55
CA TYR A 17 -1.76 -18.86 -3.33
C TYR A 17 -1.08 -17.51 -3.13
N LEU A 18 0.24 -17.43 -3.32
CA LEU A 18 0.98 -16.17 -3.21
C LEU A 18 0.46 -15.11 -4.18
N ARG A 19 0.26 -15.50 -5.44
CA ARG A 19 -0.28 -14.60 -6.47
C ARG A 19 -1.71 -14.15 -6.13
N GLN A 20 -2.55 -15.07 -5.71
CA GLN A 20 -3.92 -14.75 -5.33
C GLN A 20 -3.95 -13.72 -4.19
N VAL A 21 -3.24 -13.99 -3.08
CA VAL A 21 -3.21 -13.09 -1.92
C VAL A 21 -2.62 -11.73 -2.27
N LEU A 22 -1.58 -11.69 -3.12
CA LEU A 22 -1.00 -10.43 -3.59
C LEU A 22 -2.03 -9.59 -4.37
N LEU A 23 -2.77 -10.20 -5.29
CA LEU A 23 -3.79 -9.50 -6.07
C LEU A 23 -4.93 -9.00 -5.18
N GLU A 24 -5.39 -9.82 -4.25
CA GLU A 24 -6.42 -9.43 -3.28
C GLU A 24 -5.97 -8.25 -2.40
N LEU A 25 -4.72 -8.26 -1.92
CA LEU A 25 -4.15 -7.15 -1.16
C LEU A 25 -4.08 -5.84 -1.98
N LEU A 26 -3.70 -5.94 -3.26
CA LEU A 26 -3.62 -4.78 -4.15
C LEU A 26 -5.00 -4.18 -4.48
N GLU A 27 -6.06 -4.97 -4.43
CA GLU A 27 -7.44 -4.49 -4.64
C GLU A 27 -8.01 -3.75 -3.43
N ILE A 28 -7.45 -3.95 -2.23
CA ILE A 28 -7.90 -3.27 -1.01
C ILE A 28 -7.24 -1.90 -0.91
N PRO A 29 -8.00 -0.80 -1.01
CA PRO A 29 -7.45 0.54 -0.83
C PRO A 29 -6.95 0.73 0.60
N SER A 30 -5.65 0.97 0.74
CA SER A 30 -4.99 1.05 2.04
C SER A 30 -4.00 2.21 2.17
N PRO A 31 -4.35 3.46 1.77
CA PRO A 31 -3.44 4.56 2.00
C PRO A 31 -3.18 4.74 3.50
N SER A 32 -1.96 5.17 3.85
CA SER A 32 -1.58 5.38 5.26
C SER A 32 -2.63 6.24 5.98
N GLY A 33 -3.07 5.77 7.15
CA GLY A 33 -4.17 6.37 7.91
C GLY A 33 -5.56 5.79 7.60
N ARG A 34 -5.68 4.90 6.60
CA ARG A 34 -6.92 4.20 6.26
C ARG A 34 -6.61 2.73 5.93
N THR A 35 -6.07 2.02 6.90
CA THR A 35 -5.59 0.65 6.75
C THR A 35 -6.49 -0.41 7.40
N ASP A 36 -7.67 -0.02 7.89
CA ASP A 36 -8.54 -0.93 8.66
C ASP A 36 -8.95 -2.15 7.83
N HIS A 37 -9.35 -1.96 6.59
CA HIS A 37 -9.78 -3.06 5.72
C HIS A 37 -8.65 -4.04 5.38
N VAL A 38 -7.45 -3.53 5.08
CA VAL A 38 -6.31 -4.41 4.80
C VAL A 38 -5.84 -5.12 6.07
N THR A 39 -5.91 -4.46 7.22
CA THR A 39 -5.62 -5.07 8.53
C THR A 39 -6.60 -6.20 8.82
N GLN A 40 -7.89 -5.99 8.60
CA GLN A 40 -8.94 -7.01 8.74
C GLN A 40 -8.68 -8.18 7.80
N TYR A 41 -8.44 -7.93 6.51
CA TYR A 41 -8.14 -8.97 5.54
C TYR A 41 -6.94 -9.83 5.96
N VAL A 42 -5.84 -9.21 6.41
CA VAL A 42 -4.66 -9.95 6.89
C VAL A 42 -5.02 -10.82 8.10
N GLY A 43 -5.79 -10.29 9.04
CA GLY A 43 -6.29 -11.04 10.19
C GLY A 43 -7.14 -12.24 9.81
N GLU A 44 -8.04 -12.08 8.85
CA GLU A 44 -8.88 -13.17 8.32
C GLU A 44 -8.03 -14.27 7.65
N ARG A 45 -7.00 -13.87 6.89
CA ARG A 45 -6.07 -14.85 6.27
C ARG A 45 -5.24 -15.60 7.31
N LEU A 46 -4.74 -14.92 8.33
CA LEU A 46 -4.04 -15.59 9.44
C LEU A 46 -4.95 -16.55 10.19
N SER A 47 -6.19 -16.14 10.46
CA SER A 47 -7.19 -17.01 11.09
C SER A 47 -7.49 -18.25 10.27
N ALA A 48 -7.65 -18.11 8.95
CA ALA A 48 -7.89 -19.23 8.04
C ALA A 48 -6.73 -20.23 8.02
N LEU A 49 -5.52 -19.77 8.28
CA LEU A 49 -4.32 -20.60 8.43
C LEU A 49 -4.14 -21.16 9.86
N GLY A 50 -5.06 -20.85 10.78
CA GLY A 50 -4.95 -21.25 12.18
C GLY A 50 -3.83 -20.56 12.96
N ILE A 51 -3.35 -19.40 12.47
CA ILE A 51 -2.26 -18.65 13.07
C ILE A 51 -2.84 -17.60 14.02
N PRO A 52 -2.58 -17.68 15.33
CA PRO A 52 -3.01 -16.66 16.27
C PRO A 52 -2.26 -15.35 16.01
N PHE A 53 -2.98 -14.24 16.09
CA PHE A 53 -2.41 -12.90 15.88
C PHE A 53 -3.01 -11.91 16.88
N SER A 54 -2.37 -10.77 16.98
CA SER A 54 -2.87 -9.62 17.73
C SER A 54 -2.79 -8.36 16.87
N VAL A 55 -3.68 -7.41 17.14
CA VAL A 55 -3.68 -6.10 16.49
C VAL A 55 -3.41 -5.05 17.56
N THR A 56 -2.39 -4.24 17.33
CA THR A 56 -2.06 -3.13 18.23
C THR A 56 -3.07 -1.99 18.08
N ARG A 57 -3.12 -1.10 19.06
CA ARG A 57 -3.96 0.10 18.98
C ARG A 57 -3.69 0.99 17.76
N ARG A 58 -2.53 0.86 17.13
CA ARG A 58 -2.14 1.60 15.92
C ARG A 58 -2.36 0.81 14.63
N GLY A 59 -3.01 -0.36 14.70
CA GLY A 59 -3.33 -1.18 13.53
C GLY A 59 -2.21 -2.10 13.05
N ALA A 60 -1.09 -2.21 13.78
CA ALA A 60 -0.06 -3.19 13.41
C ALA A 60 -0.52 -4.61 13.79
N VAL A 61 -0.45 -5.53 12.85
CA VAL A 61 -0.71 -6.96 13.06
C VAL A 61 0.57 -7.65 13.48
N SER A 62 0.51 -8.46 14.51
CA SER A 62 1.63 -9.27 14.99
C SER A 62 1.18 -10.72 15.14
N ALA A 63 1.92 -11.64 14.54
CA ALA A 63 1.70 -13.07 14.64
C ALA A 63 3.03 -13.77 14.93
N SER A 64 2.98 -14.86 15.68
CA SER A 64 4.15 -15.68 16.01
C SER A 64 3.94 -17.10 15.51
N LEU A 65 4.95 -17.63 14.86
CA LEU A 65 4.98 -19.01 14.38
C LEU A 65 6.05 -19.77 15.17
N ALA A 66 5.66 -20.87 15.77
CA ALA A 66 6.61 -21.75 16.42
C ALA A 66 7.51 -22.40 15.37
N GLY A 67 8.81 -22.26 15.54
CA GLY A 67 9.79 -22.95 14.71
C GLY A 67 9.94 -24.42 15.10
N PRO A 68 10.44 -25.29 14.18
CA PRO A 68 10.67 -26.69 14.45
C PRO A 68 11.85 -26.95 15.41
N ARG A 69 12.64 -25.94 15.72
CA ARG A 69 13.80 -25.99 16.63
C ARG A 69 13.81 -24.78 17.53
N ASP A 70 14.00 -25.01 18.82
CA ASP A 70 14.38 -23.93 19.72
C ASP A 70 15.87 -23.62 19.49
N THR A 71 16.13 -22.56 18.78
CA THR A 71 17.51 -22.09 18.53
C THR A 71 17.93 -20.99 19.49
N GLY A 72 17.07 -20.63 20.45
CA GLY A 72 17.32 -19.52 21.37
C GLY A 72 17.37 -18.14 20.71
N ALA A 73 17.01 -18.06 19.43
CA ALA A 73 16.99 -16.80 18.67
C ALA A 73 15.72 -16.69 17.83
N ASP A 74 14.95 -15.65 18.07
CA ASP A 74 13.78 -15.31 17.28
C ASP A 74 14.19 -14.59 15.99
N ARG A 75 13.47 -14.88 14.92
CA ARG A 75 13.59 -14.17 13.66
C ARG A 75 12.30 -13.40 13.43
N ALA A 76 12.42 -12.10 13.13
CA ALA A 76 11.29 -11.27 12.81
C ALA A 76 11.30 -10.89 11.33
N VAL A 77 10.13 -10.96 10.69
CA VAL A 77 9.87 -10.39 9.35
C VAL A 77 8.94 -9.21 9.57
N VAL A 78 9.39 -8.04 9.17
CA VAL A 78 8.62 -6.80 9.27
C VAL A 78 8.29 -6.32 7.88
N VAL A 79 7.00 -6.16 7.61
CA VAL A 79 6.47 -5.72 6.31
C VAL A 79 5.42 -4.63 6.52
N HIS A 80 4.98 -3.97 5.45
CA HIS A 80 3.90 -3.01 5.51
C HIS A 80 2.81 -3.35 4.49
N THR A 81 1.58 -2.96 4.79
CA THR A 81 0.39 -3.16 3.96
C THR A 81 -0.17 -1.85 3.44
N ASP A 82 0.30 -0.72 3.97
CA ASP A 82 -0.16 0.57 3.49
C ASP A 82 0.42 0.90 2.11
N THR A 83 -0.40 1.58 1.32
CA THR A 83 -0.09 1.99 -0.04
C THR A 83 0.03 3.52 -0.13
N ILE A 84 0.65 3.99 -1.20
CA ILE A 84 0.62 5.41 -1.55
C ILE A 84 -0.79 5.82 -1.96
N GLY A 85 -1.09 7.11 -1.82
CA GLY A 85 -2.38 7.65 -2.20
C GLY A 85 -2.41 9.17 -2.11
N GLY A 86 -3.61 9.71 -2.05
CA GLY A 86 -3.85 11.14 -1.87
C GLY A 86 -5.04 11.39 -0.95
N MET A 87 -4.96 12.44 -0.17
CA MET A 87 -6.06 12.92 0.65
C MET A 87 -6.61 14.21 0.03
N VAL A 88 -7.93 14.29 -0.11
CA VAL A 88 -8.58 15.51 -0.55
C VAL A 88 -8.41 16.57 0.52
N LYS A 89 -7.78 17.69 0.14
CA LYS A 89 -7.58 18.84 1.03
C LYS A 89 -8.75 19.80 0.96
N ARG A 90 -9.25 20.03 -0.25
CA ARG A 90 -10.42 20.90 -0.50
C ARG A 90 -10.97 20.71 -1.91
N LEU A 91 -12.24 21.07 -2.08
CA LEU A 91 -12.86 21.32 -3.36
C LEU A 91 -12.56 22.77 -3.78
N LYS A 92 -12.09 22.95 -5.00
CA LYS A 92 -11.83 24.26 -5.60
C LYS A 92 -13.08 24.80 -6.29
N GLU A 93 -13.13 26.13 -6.50
CA GLU A 93 -14.23 26.80 -7.18
C GLU A 93 -14.48 26.31 -8.62
N ASN A 94 -13.43 25.82 -9.28
CA ASN A 94 -13.50 25.24 -10.62
C ASN A 94 -13.94 23.77 -10.64
N GLY A 95 -14.39 23.21 -9.50
CA GLY A 95 -14.84 21.82 -9.35
C GLY A 95 -13.72 20.79 -9.23
N ARG A 96 -12.45 21.20 -9.25
CA ARG A 96 -11.31 20.29 -9.05
C ARG A 96 -11.02 20.05 -7.58
N LEU A 97 -10.51 18.88 -7.28
CA LEU A 97 -10.03 18.54 -5.94
C LEU A 97 -8.55 18.90 -5.78
N GLU A 98 -8.21 19.60 -4.73
CA GLU A 98 -6.82 19.75 -4.32
C GLU A 98 -6.43 18.58 -3.45
N LEU A 99 -5.36 17.88 -3.81
CA LEU A 99 -4.89 16.69 -3.12
C LEU A 99 -3.64 16.99 -2.30
N LYS A 100 -3.52 16.30 -1.15
CA LYS A 100 -2.28 16.16 -0.42
C LYS A 100 -1.76 14.73 -0.61
N PRO A 101 -0.50 14.54 -1.05
CA PRO A 101 0.08 13.20 -1.18
C PRO A 101 0.11 12.47 0.17
N ILE A 102 -0.17 11.19 0.15
CA ILE A 102 0.01 10.25 1.26
C ILE A 102 1.08 9.26 0.85
N GLY A 103 2.09 9.07 1.71
CA GLY A 103 3.28 8.31 1.38
C GLY A 103 4.28 9.12 0.53
N THR A 104 5.42 8.50 0.24
CA THR A 104 6.49 9.15 -0.52
C THR A 104 6.43 8.70 -1.98
N HIS A 105 5.99 9.57 -2.85
CA HIS A 105 6.00 9.35 -4.29
C HIS A 105 6.16 10.67 -5.04
N SER A 106 6.71 10.59 -6.24
CA SER A 106 6.77 11.75 -7.13
C SER A 106 5.41 11.99 -7.76
N ALA A 107 4.93 13.23 -7.68
CA ALA A 107 3.71 13.65 -8.36
C ALA A 107 3.74 13.41 -9.87
N ARG A 108 4.93 13.38 -10.46
CA ARG A 108 5.14 13.06 -11.88
C ARG A 108 4.61 11.67 -12.25
N PHE A 109 4.72 10.70 -11.35
CA PHE A 109 4.17 9.35 -11.58
C PHE A 109 2.66 9.26 -11.35
N ALA A 110 2.08 10.27 -10.70
CA ALA A 110 0.63 10.34 -10.51
C ALA A 110 -0.08 11.05 -11.68
N GLU A 111 0.67 11.79 -12.52
CA GLU A 111 0.09 12.47 -13.67
C GLU A 111 -0.58 11.49 -14.64
N GLY A 112 -1.83 11.75 -14.99
CA GLY A 112 -2.62 10.87 -15.84
C GLY A 112 -3.22 9.64 -15.14
N ALA A 113 -2.87 9.40 -13.88
CA ALA A 113 -3.38 8.23 -13.15
C ALA A 113 -4.90 8.33 -12.94
N HIS A 114 -5.60 7.23 -13.23
CA HIS A 114 -6.97 7.06 -12.80
C HIS A 114 -6.99 6.69 -11.31
N VAL A 115 -7.86 7.34 -10.56
CA VAL A 115 -7.96 7.17 -9.11
C VAL A 115 -9.38 6.86 -8.69
N ARG A 116 -9.51 6.10 -7.62
CA ARG A 116 -10.76 5.91 -6.90
C ARG A 116 -10.80 6.90 -5.74
N ILE A 117 -11.84 7.70 -5.69
CA ILE A 117 -12.08 8.71 -4.65
C ILE A 117 -13.16 8.16 -3.74
N PHE A 118 -12.82 7.96 -2.48
CA PHE A 118 -13.72 7.44 -1.47
C PHE A 118 -14.30 8.60 -0.66
N THR A 119 -15.60 8.57 -0.43
CA THR A 119 -16.27 9.48 0.51
C THR A 119 -16.00 9.05 1.96
N ASP A 120 -16.21 9.94 2.92
CA ASP A 120 -15.94 9.66 4.34
C ASP A 120 -16.82 8.51 4.87
N ASP A 121 -18.05 8.40 4.39
CA ASP A 121 -18.99 7.33 4.71
C ASP A 121 -18.70 6.00 4.01
N LEU A 122 -17.75 5.99 3.06
CA LEU A 122 -17.38 4.83 2.23
C LEU A 122 -18.49 4.26 1.33
N GLU A 123 -19.66 4.86 1.34
CA GLU A 123 -20.81 4.39 0.56
C GLU A 123 -20.68 4.71 -0.92
N ARG A 124 -19.88 5.72 -1.25
CA ARG A 124 -19.69 6.18 -2.61
C ARG A 124 -18.23 6.14 -3.02
N VAL A 125 -17.98 5.55 -4.18
CA VAL A 125 -16.70 5.58 -4.87
C VAL A 125 -16.88 6.33 -6.17
N VAL A 126 -16.11 7.38 -6.38
CA VAL A 126 -16.11 8.16 -7.61
C VAL A 126 -14.76 7.95 -8.30
N THR A 127 -14.78 7.72 -9.60
CA THR A 127 -13.55 7.68 -10.38
C THR A 127 -13.14 9.09 -10.80
N GLY A 128 -11.85 9.33 -10.73
CA GLY A 128 -11.25 10.61 -11.16
C GLY A 128 -9.93 10.38 -11.87
N GLN A 129 -9.34 11.45 -12.31
CA GLN A 129 -8.02 11.45 -12.93
C GLN A 129 -7.17 12.56 -12.33
N VAL A 130 -5.92 12.25 -12.09
CA VAL A 130 -4.92 13.23 -11.66
C VAL A 130 -4.42 13.97 -12.89
N LEU A 131 -4.67 15.28 -12.95
CA LEU A 131 -4.29 16.11 -14.07
C LEU A 131 -3.27 17.16 -13.63
N PRO A 132 -2.30 17.51 -14.48
CA PRO A 132 -1.40 18.62 -14.20
C PRO A 132 -2.17 19.94 -14.18
N LEU A 133 -1.73 20.87 -13.36
CA LEU A 133 -2.30 22.23 -13.31
C LEU A 133 -2.04 23.00 -14.60
N LYS A 134 -0.93 22.70 -15.24
CA LYS A 134 -0.42 23.41 -16.42
C LYS A 134 -0.08 22.36 -17.47
N ALA A 135 -0.92 22.21 -18.46
CA ALA A 135 -0.79 21.15 -19.49
C ALA A 135 -0.46 21.68 -20.89
N SER A 136 -0.36 22.99 -21.08
CA SER A 136 -0.08 23.57 -22.40
C SER A 136 1.43 23.68 -22.63
N GLY A 137 1.97 22.88 -23.54
CA GLY A 137 3.37 22.95 -23.95
C GLY A 137 3.76 24.31 -24.57
N HIS A 138 2.83 25.03 -25.21
CA HIS A 138 3.12 26.36 -25.75
C HIS A 138 3.26 27.47 -24.70
N ARG A 139 2.56 27.31 -23.57
CA ARG A 139 2.54 28.33 -22.52
C ARG A 139 3.40 28.04 -21.32
N TYR A 140 3.71 26.78 -21.10
CA TYR A 140 4.34 26.31 -19.87
C TYR A 140 5.47 25.30 -20.12
N ASN A 141 6.11 25.38 -21.30
CA ASN A 141 7.13 24.40 -21.71
C ASN A 141 8.24 24.26 -20.67
N ASP A 142 8.72 25.38 -20.12
CA ASP A 142 9.79 25.39 -19.14
C ASP A 142 9.35 24.94 -17.72
N ASP A 143 8.05 25.07 -17.42
CA ASP A 143 7.49 24.66 -16.11
C ASP A 143 7.25 23.15 -15.99
N VAL A 144 7.10 22.46 -17.10
CA VAL A 144 6.77 21.04 -17.13
C VAL A 144 8.01 20.17 -16.86
N ASP A 145 9.18 20.61 -17.34
CA ASP A 145 10.41 19.82 -17.27
C ASP A 145 11.25 20.07 -16.01
N LEU A 146 11.19 21.25 -15.43
CA LEU A 146 12.12 21.66 -14.37
C LEU A 146 11.56 21.62 -12.94
N GLN A 147 10.25 21.65 -12.77
CA GLN A 147 9.61 21.68 -11.44
C GLN A 147 8.58 20.58 -11.23
N GLY A 148 8.81 19.45 -11.88
CA GLY A 148 7.93 18.31 -11.72
C GLY A 148 7.75 17.99 -10.26
N VAL A 149 6.73 18.42 -9.59
CA VAL A 149 6.27 17.70 -8.40
C VAL A 149 5.32 18.45 -7.47
N SER A 150 5.35 19.75 -7.40
CA SER A 150 4.62 20.40 -6.30
C SER A 150 3.20 20.88 -6.62
N ARG A 151 2.67 20.60 -7.81
CA ARG A 151 1.42 21.24 -8.26
C ARG A 151 0.50 20.31 -9.02
N LEU A 152 0.13 19.19 -8.37
CA LEU A 152 -1.05 18.44 -8.80
C LEU A 152 -2.30 19.12 -8.24
N ALA A 153 -3.30 19.26 -9.06
CA ALA A 153 -4.63 19.76 -8.68
C ALA A 153 -5.64 18.63 -8.70
#